data_20dcf16ffd6ad6d5ce5561051cf66bdb
#
_entry.id   20dcf16ffd6ad6d5ce5561051cf66bdb
#
_cell.length_a   1.000
_cell.length_b   1.000
_cell.length_c   1.000
_cell.angle_alpha   90.00
_cell.angle_beta   90.00
_cell.angle_gamma   90.00
#
_symmetry.space_group_name_H-M   'P 1'
#
loop_
_entity.id
_entity.type
_entity.pdbx_description
1 polymer ?
#
loop_
_entity_poly.entity_id
_entity_poly.type
_entity_poly.pdbx_seq_one_letter_code
_entity_poly.pdbx_strand_id
1 'polypeptide(L)'
;VRSRGLGDVYKRQIYIILKNFFNEKVTSIHDVENLLNRKILSVIYTNYQKTESVVKDNPGTSIAESFRNLRSSLFLKFREEPLKVILVTSSQPQDGKSFICANLAASIASVGNKTVVMDCDLRRPTLHEKFHIDNSVGLSQYMINHTPKEQIIFKSDIENLHIIPSGPILPNSSE
;
A
#
# COMPACT_ATOMS: atom_id res chain seq x y z
N VAL A 1 36.37 -10.95 -46.57
CA VAL A 1 35.85 -11.26 -45.20
C VAL A 1 34.82 -10.22 -44.81
N ARG A 2 33.60 -10.65 -44.58
CA ARG A 2 32.34 -9.90 -44.45
C ARG A 2 32.31 -8.96 -43.22
N SER A 3 32.20 -7.66 -43.47
CA SER A 3 31.94 -6.58 -42.47
C SER A 3 30.49 -6.54 -41.92
N ARG A 4 29.74 -7.64 -41.99
CA ARG A 4 28.33 -7.73 -41.53
C ARG A 4 28.16 -7.73 -40.01
N GLY A 5 29.20 -8.00 -39.24
CA GLY A 5 29.09 -8.12 -37.78
C GLY A 5 29.11 -6.80 -37.00
N LEU A 6 29.88 -5.82 -37.49
CA LEU A 6 30.02 -4.54 -36.78
C LEU A 6 28.76 -3.67 -36.85
N GLY A 7 28.10 -3.61 -38.00
CA GLY A 7 26.85 -2.85 -38.13
C GLY A 7 25.71 -3.34 -37.25
N ASP A 8 25.62 -4.64 -36.98
CA ASP A 8 24.57 -5.20 -36.12
C ASP A 8 24.88 -4.96 -34.64
N VAL A 9 26.15 -4.89 -34.24
CA VAL A 9 26.56 -4.52 -32.88
C VAL A 9 26.20 -3.06 -32.60
N TYR A 10 26.50 -2.14 -33.51
CA TYR A 10 26.17 -0.72 -33.34
C TYR A 10 24.64 -0.49 -33.34
N LYS A 11 23.87 -1.19 -34.19
CA LYS A 11 22.40 -1.12 -34.15
C LYS A 11 21.84 -1.55 -32.82
N ARG A 12 22.33 -2.65 -32.24
CA ARG A 12 21.93 -3.10 -30.91
C ARG A 12 22.30 -2.11 -29.81
N GLN A 13 23.48 -1.54 -29.86
CA GLN A 13 23.91 -0.53 -28.89
C GLN A 13 23.05 0.72 -28.98
N ILE A 14 22.81 1.25 -30.19
CA ILE A 14 21.91 2.39 -30.39
C ILE A 14 20.49 2.07 -29.90
N TYR A 15 19.96 0.89 -30.19
CA TYR A 15 18.64 0.47 -29.72
C TYR A 15 18.57 0.42 -28.20
N ILE A 16 19.57 -0.12 -27.51
CA ILE A 16 19.63 -0.16 -26.04
C ILE A 16 19.71 1.24 -25.45
N ILE A 17 20.54 2.12 -26.05
CA ILE A 17 20.66 3.52 -25.60
C ILE A 17 19.34 4.26 -25.78
N LEU A 18 18.70 4.15 -26.95
CA LEU A 18 17.40 4.76 -27.21
C LEU A 18 16.31 4.19 -26.30
N LYS A 19 16.26 2.88 -26.12
CA LYS A 19 15.30 2.23 -25.20
C LYS A 19 15.49 2.69 -23.76
N ASN A 20 16.71 2.86 -23.28
CA ASN A 20 16.99 3.39 -21.95
C ASN A 20 16.69 4.89 -21.85
N PHE A 21 16.94 5.65 -22.90
CA PHE A 21 16.66 7.09 -22.95
C PHE A 21 15.14 7.39 -22.94
N PHE A 22 14.35 6.57 -23.64
CA PHE A 22 12.89 6.67 -23.65
C PHE A 22 12.20 5.88 -22.53
N ASN A 23 12.97 5.24 -21.63
CA ASN A 23 12.40 4.49 -20.51
C ASN A 23 12.24 5.44 -19.32
N GLU A 24 11.08 6.08 -19.23
CA GLU A 24 10.69 7.00 -18.13
C GLU A 24 10.47 6.28 -16.79
N LYS A 25 10.94 5.05 -16.64
CA LYS A 25 10.82 4.34 -15.38
C LYS A 25 11.72 4.98 -14.34
N VAL A 26 11.13 5.35 -13.24
CA VAL A 26 11.85 5.77 -12.05
C VAL A 26 12.73 4.61 -11.56
N THR A 27 14.04 4.82 -11.54
CA THR A 27 15.01 3.78 -11.17
C THR A 27 15.72 4.04 -9.85
N SER A 28 15.67 5.27 -9.36
CA SER A 28 16.31 5.62 -8.08
C SER A 28 15.40 6.42 -7.14
N ILE A 29 15.68 6.30 -5.84
CA ILE A 29 15.04 7.11 -4.80
C ILE A 29 15.25 8.60 -5.05
N HIS A 30 16.45 8.96 -5.47
CA HIS A 30 16.85 10.35 -5.74
C HIS A 30 16.03 10.98 -6.88
N ASP A 31 15.73 10.22 -7.93
CA ASP A 31 14.88 10.70 -9.03
C ASP A 31 13.48 11.05 -8.54
N VAL A 32 12.90 10.21 -7.67
CA VAL A 32 11.57 10.47 -7.09
C VAL A 32 11.60 11.72 -6.20
N GLU A 33 12.59 11.84 -5.33
CA GLU A 33 12.71 12.99 -4.43
C GLU A 33 12.88 14.29 -5.19
N ASN A 34 13.68 14.28 -6.27
CA ASN A 34 13.88 15.45 -7.13
C ASN A 34 12.59 15.83 -7.89
N LEU A 35 11.91 14.84 -8.48
CA LEU A 35 10.68 15.07 -9.23
C LEU A 35 9.55 15.62 -8.35
N LEU A 36 9.39 15.06 -7.16
CA LEU A 36 8.30 15.44 -6.26
C LEU A 36 8.65 16.59 -5.32
N ASN A 37 9.92 16.97 -5.23
CA ASN A 37 10.45 17.89 -4.21
C ASN A 37 10.02 17.50 -2.79
N ARG A 38 10.01 16.19 -2.51
CA ARG A 38 9.60 15.61 -1.23
C ARG A 38 10.51 14.43 -0.88
N LYS A 39 10.84 14.31 0.41
CA LYS A 39 11.61 13.16 0.90
C LYS A 39 10.74 11.90 0.96
N ILE A 40 11.34 10.78 0.54
CA ILE A 40 10.72 9.45 0.66
C ILE A 40 10.76 9.04 2.14
N LEU A 41 9.62 8.56 2.64
CA LEU A 41 9.51 8.09 4.03
C LEU A 41 10.10 6.69 4.20
N SER A 42 9.84 5.81 3.26
CA SER A 42 10.33 4.43 3.25
C SER A 42 10.18 3.81 1.87
N VAL A 43 10.95 2.75 1.63
CA VAL A 43 10.82 1.89 0.45
C VAL A 43 10.29 0.55 0.91
N ILE A 44 9.21 0.08 0.29
CA ILE A 44 8.63 -1.24 0.53
C ILE A 44 9.08 -2.16 -0.61
N TYR A 45 9.73 -3.27 -0.26
CA TYR A 45 10.18 -4.25 -1.23
C TYR A 45 9.01 -5.05 -1.83
N THR A 46 9.20 -5.54 -3.05
CA THR A 46 8.19 -6.35 -3.73
C THR A 46 7.92 -7.66 -2.98
N ASN A 47 6.65 -7.94 -2.74
CA ASN A 47 6.21 -9.18 -2.09
C ASN A 47 6.10 -10.33 -3.09
N TYR A 48 7.19 -11.07 -3.28
CA TYR A 48 7.20 -12.25 -4.14
C TYR A 48 6.45 -13.46 -3.58
N GLN A 49 6.30 -13.53 -2.25
CA GLN A 49 5.64 -14.65 -1.57
C GLN A 49 4.11 -14.54 -1.61
N LYS A 50 3.58 -13.40 -2.06
CA LYS A 50 2.13 -13.11 -2.13
C LYS A 50 1.38 -13.26 -0.81
N THR A 51 2.09 -13.21 0.33
CA THR A 51 1.49 -13.25 1.66
C THR A 51 0.75 -11.93 1.91
N GLU A 52 -0.51 -11.98 2.30
CA GLU A 52 -1.33 -10.80 2.50
C GLU A 52 -0.92 -10.00 3.74
N SER A 53 -0.67 -10.66 4.84
CA SER A 53 -0.28 -10.08 6.13
C SER A 53 1.17 -10.37 6.47
N VAL A 54 2.11 -9.70 5.79
CA VAL A 54 3.56 -9.97 5.94
C VAL A 54 4.05 -9.65 7.35
N VAL A 55 3.54 -8.58 7.96
CA VAL A 55 3.97 -8.16 9.30
C VAL A 55 3.58 -9.18 10.37
N LYS A 56 2.42 -9.85 10.20
CA LYS A 56 1.94 -10.88 11.11
C LYS A 56 2.57 -12.24 10.82
N ASP A 57 2.48 -12.70 9.57
CA ASP A 57 2.78 -14.08 9.19
C ASP A 57 4.28 -14.32 8.99
N ASN A 58 5.00 -13.31 8.53
CA ASN A 58 6.43 -13.39 8.22
C ASN A 58 7.23 -12.21 8.81
N PRO A 59 7.25 -12.03 10.14
CA PRO A 59 7.82 -10.85 10.79
C PRO A 59 9.34 -10.69 10.59
N GLY A 60 10.06 -11.77 10.25
CA GLY A 60 11.51 -11.75 10.00
C GLY A 60 11.94 -11.35 8.59
N THR A 61 11.00 -11.02 7.70
CA THR A 61 11.31 -10.69 6.31
C THR A 61 11.73 -9.22 6.12
N SER A 62 12.50 -8.94 5.06
CA SER A 62 12.88 -7.59 4.67
C SER A 62 11.67 -6.69 4.37
N ILE A 63 10.55 -7.29 3.92
CA ILE A 63 9.30 -6.56 3.70
C ILE A 63 8.68 -6.14 5.03
N ALA A 64 8.59 -7.04 6.01
CA ALA A 64 8.09 -6.71 7.34
C ALA A 64 8.95 -5.61 8.00
N GLU A 65 10.28 -5.67 7.81
CA GLU A 65 11.20 -4.62 8.26
C GLU A 65 10.94 -3.28 7.57
N SER A 66 10.61 -3.27 6.28
CA SER A 66 10.24 -2.05 5.56
C SER A 66 9.01 -1.36 6.18
N PHE A 67 8.02 -2.14 6.65
CA PHE A 67 6.86 -1.58 7.35
C PHE A 67 7.21 -1.05 8.75
N ARG A 68 8.13 -1.69 9.47
CA ARG A 68 8.64 -1.15 10.75
C ARG A 68 9.36 0.17 10.53
N ASN A 69 10.17 0.26 9.48
CA ASN A 69 10.89 1.47 9.10
C ASN A 69 9.91 2.58 8.70
N LEU A 70 8.88 2.26 7.91
CA LEU A 70 7.82 3.22 7.56
C LEU A 70 7.10 3.75 8.80
N ARG A 71 6.68 2.86 9.72
CA ARG A 71 6.07 3.25 11.00
C ARG A 71 6.98 4.17 11.79
N SER A 72 8.27 3.79 11.96
CA SER A 72 9.25 4.58 12.73
C SER A 72 9.47 5.95 12.11
N SER A 73 9.55 6.04 10.78
CA SER A 73 9.68 7.30 10.05
C SER A 73 8.47 8.19 10.23
N LEU A 74 7.26 7.62 10.24
CA LEU A 74 6.02 8.36 10.50
C LEU A 74 6.00 8.89 11.94
N PHE A 75 6.30 8.06 12.93
CA PHE A 75 6.29 8.47 14.34
C PHE A 75 7.35 9.53 14.64
N LEU A 76 8.53 9.41 14.03
CA LEU A 76 9.60 10.40 14.21
C LEU A 76 9.22 11.75 13.57
N LYS A 77 8.66 11.72 12.34
CA LYS A 77 8.28 12.92 11.61
C LYS A 77 7.17 13.71 12.29
N PHE A 78 6.25 13.02 12.96
CA PHE A 78 5.09 13.61 13.62
C PHE A 78 5.15 13.48 15.15
N ARG A 79 6.36 13.57 15.70
CA ARG A 79 6.59 13.42 17.14
C ARG A 79 5.90 14.49 17.98
N GLU A 80 5.88 15.72 17.49
CA GLU A 80 5.30 16.88 18.21
C GLU A 80 3.76 16.92 18.08
N GLU A 81 3.26 16.49 16.94
CA GLU A 81 1.80 16.40 16.67
C GLU A 81 1.48 14.96 16.27
N PRO A 82 1.09 14.08 17.21
CA PRO A 82 0.84 12.68 16.92
C PRO A 82 -0.24 12.49 15.84
N LEU A 83 0.08 11.71 14.83
CA LEU A 83 -0.84 11.36 13.75
C LEU A 83 -2.04 10.61 14.30
N LYS A 84 -3.24 11.13 14.01
CA LYS A 84 -4.51 10.47 14.34
C LYS A 84 -5.10 9.74 13.13
N VAL A 85 -4.90 10.28 11.94
CA VAL A 85 -5.45 9.75 10.69
C VAL A 85 -4.36 9.71 9.62
N ILE A 86 -4.25 8.57 8.94
CA ILE A 86 -3.34 8.37 7.82
C ILE A 86 -4.16 7.94 6.60
N LEU A 87 -4.10 8.72 5.53
CA LEU A 87 -4.69 8.35 4.25
C LEU A 87 -3.64 7.69 3.35
N VAL A 88 -3.94 6.49 2.85
CA VAL A 88 -3.13 5.78 1.87
C VAL A 88 -3.80 5.86 0.50
N THR A 89 -3.12 6.44 -0.46
CA THR A 89 -3.64 6.59 -1.84
C THR A 89 -2.57 6.25 -2.87
N SER A 90 -2.95 6.08 -4.13
CA SER A 90 -2.03 5.88 -5.26
C SER A 90 -2.62 6.44 -6.55
N SER A 91 -1.78 6.57 -7.58
CA SER A 91 -2.16 7.12 -8.88
C SER A 91 -2.97 6.12 -9.73
N GLN A 92 -2.77 4.81 -9.52
CA GLN A 92 -3.39 3.78 -10.34
C GLN A 92 -4.04 2.69 -9.48
N PRO A 93 -5.06 1.99 -10.01
CA PRO A 93 -5.56 0.76 -9.41
C PRO A 93 -4.45 -0.30 -9.35
N GLN A 94 -4.50 -1.16 -8.32
CA GLN A 94 -3.56 -2.27 -8.12
C GLN A 94 -2.11 -1.87 -7.76
N ASP A 95 -1.82 -0.61 -7.45
CA ASP A 95 -0.52 -0.15 -6.93
C ASP A 95 -0.20 -0.67 -5.52
N GLY A 96 -1.07 -1.48 -4.92
CA GLY A 96 -0.84 -2.08 -3.61
C GLY A 96 -1.35 -1.27 -2.42
N LYS A 97 -2.22 -0.26 -2.60
CA LYS A 97 -2.80 0.57 -1.50
C LYS A 97 -3.27 -0.26 -0.31
N SER A 98 -4.15 -1.23 -0.58
CA SER A 98 -4.74 -2.06 0.48
C SER A 98 -3.69 -2.93 1.18
N PHE A 99 -2.68 -3.43 0.46
CA PHE A 99 -1.56 -4.16 1.04
C PHE A 99 -0.73 -3.26 1.97
N ILE A 100 -0.40 -2.06 1.53
CA ILE A 100 0.34 -1.08 2.33
C ILE A 100 -0.45 -0.69 3.57
N CYS A 101 -1.75 -0.37 3.40
CA CYS A 101 -2.62 0.04 4.49
C CYS A 101 -2.76 -1.05 5.57
N ALA A 102 -3.04 -2.29 5.16
CA ALA A 102 -3.19 -3.43 6.06
C ALA A 102 -1.91 -3.70 6.87
N ASN A 103 -0.76 -3.78 6.20
CA ASN A 103 0.50 -4.09 6.87
C ASN A 103 1.04 -2.92 7.70
N LEU A 104 0.81 -1.68 7.30
CA LEU A 104 1.15 -0.51 8.13
C LEU A 104 0.30 -0.49 9.40
N ALA A 105 -1.03 -0.70 9.28
CA ALA A 105 -1.92 -0.79 10.43
C ALA A 105 -1.52 -1.92 11.39
N ALA A 106 -1.20 -3.10 10.85
CA ALA A 106 -0.67 -4.23 11.64
C ALA A 106 0.65 -3.86 12.35
N SER A 107 1.55 -3.17 11.64
CA SER A 107 2.83 -2.71 12.22
C SER A 107 2.63 -1.67 13.34
N ILE A 108 1.64 -0.78 13.23
CA ILE A 108 1.31 0.22 14.25
C ILE A 108 0.67 -0.47 15.46
N ALA A 109 -0.26 -1.39 15.23
CA ALA A 109 -0.95 -2.14 16.30
C ALA A 109 0.01 -3.04 17.09
N SER A 110 1.00 -3.65 16.43
CA SER A 110 1.97 -4.56 17.06
C SER A 110 2.84 -3.91 18.15
N VAL A 111 2.90 -2.59 18.22
CA VAL A 111 3.61 -1.85 19.28
C VAL A 111 2.66 -1.26 20.33
N GLY A 112 1.43 -1.80 20.42
CA GLY A 112 0.46 -1.44 21.45
C GLY A 112 -0.45 -0.25 21.12
N ASN A 113 -0.36 0.34 19.93
CA ASN A 113 -1.23 1.44 19.54
C ASN A 113 -2.61 0.91 19.10
N LYS A 114 -3.68 1.40 19.70
CA LYS A 114 -5.04 1.11 19.24
C LYS A 114 -5.25 1.69 17.86
N THR A 115 -5.44 0.82 16.88
CA THR A 115 -5.48 1.16 15.47
C THR A 115 -6.78 0.67 14.85
N VAL A 116 -7.37 1.47 13.99
CA VAL A 116 -8.46 1.06 13.11
C VAL A 116 -8.04 1.27 11.65
N VAL A 117 -8.25 0.29 10.82
CA VAL A 117 -8.08 0.40 9.37
C VAL A 117 -9.46 0.40 8.72
N MET A 118 -9.69 1.35 7.81
CA MET A 118 -10.97 1.54 7.14
C MET A 118 -10.80 1.41 5.64
N ASP A 119 -11.64 0.59 5.01
CA ASP A 119 -11.70 0.47 3.56
C ASP A 119 -12.66 1.53 2.99
N CYS A 120 -12.07 2.57 2.42
CA CYS A 120 -12.80 3.65 1.75
C CYS A 120 -12.95 3.42 0.23
N ASP A 121 -12.46 2.30 -0.31
CA ASP A 121 -12.65 1.93 -1.71
C ASP A 121 -14.01 1.24 -1.90
N LEU A 122 -15.07 2.03 -1.99
CA LEU A 122 -16.45 1.53 -2.16
C LEU A 122 -16.70 0.92 -3.55
N ARG A 123 -15.76 1.09 -4.50
CA ARG A 123 -15.88 0.55 -5.86
C ARG A 123 -15.26 -0.83 -6.01
N ARG A 124 -14.09 -1.03 -5.41
CA ARG A 124 -13.32 -2.29 -5.49
C ARG A 124 -12.71 -2.61 -4.12
N PRO A 125 -13.56 -2.91 -3.13
CA PRO A 125 -13.09 -3.20 -1.79
C PRO A 125 -12.25 -4.47 -1.77
N THR A 126 -11.13 -4.44 -1.08
CA THR A 126 -10.22 -5.59 -0.98
C THR A 126 -9.67 -5.81 0.44
N LEU A 127 -9.92 -4.88 1.34
CA LEU A 127 -9.36 -4.95 2.69
C LEU A 127 -9.96 -6.12 3.50
N HIS A 128 -11.25 -6.39 3.32
CA HIS A 128 -11.95 -7.50 3.97
C HIS A 128 -11.34 -8.87 3.62
N GLU A 129 -10.88 -9.05 2.37
CA GLU A 129 -10.20 -10.28 1.94
C GLU A 129 -8.87 -10.47 2.68
N LYS A 130 -8.11 -9.39 2.90
CA LYS A 130 -6.81 -9.42 3.57
C LYS A 130 -6.87 -9.79 5.04
N PHE A 131 -8.00 -9.53 5.66
CA PHE A 131 -8.26 -9.85 7.07
C PHE A 131 -9.26 -11.00 7.25
N HIS A 132 -9.70 -11.64 6.17
CA HIS A 132 -10.65 -12.75 6.17
C HIS A 132 -11.94 -12.45 6.96
N ILE A 133 -12.47 -11.23 6.79
CA ILE A 133 -13.70 -10.79 7.43
C ILE A 133 -14.85 -10.67 6.42
N ASP A 134 -16.08 -10.78 6.93
CA ASP A 134 -17.27 -10.58 6.12
C ASP A 134 -17.41 -9.11 5.68
N ASN A 135 -17.86 -8.88 4.45
CA ASN A 135 -18.12 -7.57 3.87
C ASN A 135 -19.62 -7.28 3.68
N SER A 136 -20.51 -8.03 4.34
CA SER A 136 -21.95 -7.80 4.26
C SER A 136 -22.41 -6.53 4.97
N VAL A 137 -21.64 -6.06 5.95
CA VAL A 137 -21.87 -4.82 6.70
C VAL A 137 -20.56 -4.04 6.78
N GLY A 138 -20.62 -2.72 6.54
CA GLY A 138 -19.44 -1.88 6.56
C GLY A 138 -19.75 -0.39 6.41
N LEU A 139 -18.76 0.36 5.91
CA LEU A 139 -18.83 1.81 5.78
C LEU A 139 -20.05 2.27 4.97
N SER A 140 -20.39 1.57 3.88
CA SER A 140 -21.53 1.91 3.03
C SER A 140 -22.87 1.84 3.78
N GLN A 141 -23.06 0.84 4.65
CA GLN A 141 -24.28 0.73 5.49
C GLN A 141 -24.32 1.80 6.58
N TYR A 142 -23.18 2.15 7.15
CA TYR A 142 -23.10 3.26 8.09
C TYR A 142 -23.53 4.58 7.44
N MET A 143 -23.07 4.84 6.21
CA MET A 143 -23.38 6.08 5.50
C MET A 143 -24.83 6.19 5.04
N ILE A 144 -25.43 5.07 4.60
CA ILE A 144 -26.77 5.09 3.97
C ILE A 144 -27.85 4.70 4.98
N ASN A 145 -27.66 3.61 5.73
CA ASN A 145 -28.69 3.02 6.57
C ASN A 145 -28.56 3.44 8.03
N HIS A 146 -27.62 4.33 8.35
CA HIS A 146 -27.32 4.74 9.73
C HIS A 146 -27.07 3.54 10.67
N THR A 147 -26.49 2.46 10.12
CA THR A 147 -26.10 1.30 10.93
C THR A 147 -25.18 1.76 12.08
N PRO A 148 -25.39 1.34 13.32
CA PRO A 148 -24.56 1.73 14.44
C PRO A 148 -23.08 1.39 14.19
N LYS A 149 -22.17 2.29 14.58
CA LYS A 149 -20.72 2.12 14.36
C LYS A 149 -20.17 0.84 14.98
N GLU A 150 -20.77 0.37 16.07
CA GLU A 150 -20.38 -0.84 16.77
C GLU A 150 -20.59 -2.10 15.91
N GLN A 151 -21.53 -2.06 14.96
CA GLN A 151 -21.84 -3.18 14.07
C GLN A 151 -20.93 -3.23 12.84
N ILE A 152 -20.25 -2.14 12.50
CA ILE A 152 -19.34 -2.07 11.34
C ILE A 152 -17.87 -2.20 11.74
N ILE A 153 -17.54 -2.24 13.04
CA ILE A 153 -16.18 -2.35 13.55
C ILE A 153 -15.92 -3.80 13.93
N PHE A 154 -15.03 -4.46 13.19
CA PHE A 154 -14.64 -5.84 13.41
C PHE A 154 -13.30 -5.90 14.15
N LYS A 155 -13.16 -6.86 15.06
CA LYS A 155 -11.85 -7.17 15.65
C LYS A 155 -11.04 -8.00 14.67
N SER A 156 -9.78 -7.64 14.51
CA SER A 156 -8.79 -8.47 13.84
C SER A 156 -8.24 -9.54 14.80
N ASP A 157 -7.60 -10.54 14.26
CA ASP A 157 -6.76 -11.50 14.98
C ASP A 157 -5.39 -10.90 15.42
N ILE A 158 -5.11 -9.66 15.01
CA ILE A 158 -3.97 -8.88 15.48
C ILE A 158 -4.42 -8.01 16.66
N GLU A 159 -3.74 -8.15 17.78
CA GLU A 159 -4.02 -7.36 18.97
C GLU A 159 -3.99 -5.85 18.68
N ASN A 160 -4.90 -5.09 19.29
CA ASN A 160 -5.05 -3.64 19.11
C ASN A 160 -5.45 -3.18 17.68
N LEU A 161 -5.76 -4.10 16.74
CA LEU A 161 -6.19 -3.76 15.39
C LEU A 161 -7.69 -4.06 15.21
N HIS A 162 -8.42 -3.06 14.75
CA HIS A 162 -9.80 -3.17 14.31
C HIS A 162 -9.94 -2.80 12.84
N ILE A 163 -10.99 -3.31 12.20
CA ILE A 163 -11.21 -3.14 10.77
C ILE A 163 -12.63 -2.66 10.54
N ILE A 164 -12.78 -1.68 9.66
CA ILE A 164 -14.06 -1.26 9.09
C ILE A 164 -14.01 -1.59 7.61
N PRO A 165 -14.69 -2.66 7.16
CA PRO A 165 -14.78 -2.96 5.74
C PRO A 165 -15.64 -1.93 5.01
N SER A 166 -15.55 -1.91 3.69
CA SER A 166 -16.37 -0.99 2.88
C SER A 166 -17.87 -1.29 2.96
N GLY A 167 -18.24 -2.56 3.21
CA GLY A 167 -19.60 -3.05 3.00
C GLY A 167 -19.88 -3.42 1.54
N PRO A 168 -21.10 -3.84 1.21
CA PRO A 168 -21.51 -4.16 -0.15
C PRO A 168 -21.32 -3.00 -1.12
N ILE A 169 -20.98 -3.35 -2.36
CA ILE A 169 -20.84 -2.36 -3.44
C ILE A 169 -22.21 -1.75 -3.75
N LEU A 170 -22.26 -0.44 -3.72
CA LEU A 170 -23.48 0.30 -4.03
C LEU A 170 -23.61 0.52 -5.54
N PRO A 171 -24.85 0.42 -6.11
CA PRO A 171 -25.07 0.63 -7.53
C PRO A 171 -24.56 1.98 -8.05
N ASN A 172 -24.58 3.01 -7.23
CA ASN A 172 -24.19 4.40 -7.56
C ASN A 172 -22.95 4.86 -6.77
N SER A 173 -22.01 3.98 -6.47
CA SER A 173 -20.78 4.31 -5.72
C SER A 173 -19.85 5.31 -6.45
N SER A 174 -20.27 5.87 -7.58
CA SER A 174 -19.53 6.87 -8.38
C SER A 174 -20.09 8.29 -8.27
N GLU A 175 -21.21 8.47 -7.61
CA GLU A 175 -21.84 9.76 -7.30
C GLU A 175 -21.66 10.07 -5.79
#